data_b7290cbeda3f96b652256d05b487574e
#
_entry.id   b7290cbeda3f96b652256d05b487574e
#
_cell.length_a   1.000
_cell.length_b   1.000
_cell.length_c   1.000
_cell.angle_alpha   90.00
_cell.angle_beta   90.00
_cell.angle_gamma   90.00
#
_symmetry.space_group_name_H-M   'P 1'
#
loop_
_entity.id
_entity.type
_entity.pdbx_description
1 polymer ?
#
loop_
_entity_poly.entity_id
_entity_poly.type
_entity_poly.pdbx_seq_one_letter_code
_entity_poly.pdbx_strand_id
1 'polypeptide(L)'
;MAQFAPKNKNFLSPVGFKFIMSRTPNVDYFCQSASIPEVSIGVREISTPVKDYTVPGDKMTFGDLNLRFLVNEDLDNYFEIYKWLKGLTNTMNTGDFQKYIDAVDEKGRDTDFTKTMSDARLLVLNSNYNSIATVNFFNIFPTSLTTLEFDASATDINYFTAEVNFKYTIYEITDKDQIKV
;
A
#
# COMPACT_ATOMS: atom_id res chain seq x y z
N MET A 1 3.50 7.09 -43.51
CA MET A 1 3.48 7.35 -42.07
C MET A 1 4.12 6.15 -41.36
N ALA A 2 5.24 6.33 -40.68
CA ALA A 2 5.87 5.23 -39.94
C ALA A 2 5.00 4.94 -38.73
N GLN A 3 4.41 3.75 -38.69
CA GLN A 3 3.60 3.27 -37.58
C GLN A 3 4.58 2.95 -36.44
N PHE A 4 4.58 3.78 -35.38
CA PHE A 4 5.38 3.54 -34.18
C PHE A 4 4.80 2.33 -33.42
N ALA A 5 5.24 1.13 -33.79
CA ALA A 5 4.91 -0.06 -33.03
C ALA A 5 5.67 -0.03 -31.70
N PRO A 6 5.03 -0.38 -30.57
CA PRO A 6 5.70 -0.46 -29.29
C PRO A 6 6.84 -1.49 -29.33
N LYS A 7 7.94 -1.20 -28.63
CA LYS A 7 9.12 -2.09 -28.57
C LYS A 7 8.78 -3.44 -27.92
N ASN A 8 7.88 -3.45 -26.96
CA ASN A 8 7.38 -4.64 -26.30
C ASN A 8 5.89 -4.83 -26.63
N LYS A 9 5.54 -5.99 -27.17
CA LYS A 9 4.16 -6.37 -27.52
C LYS A 9 3.56 -7.36 -26.54
N ASN A 10 4.29 -7.75 -25.48
CA ASN A 10 3.82 -8.66 -24.46
C ASN A 10 2.97 -7.91 -23.44
N PHE A 11 1.90 -8.58 -23.01
CA PHE A 11 1.02 -8.04 -21.97
C PHE A 11 1.58 -8.36 -20.57
N LEU A 12 1.39 -7.43 -19.63
CA LEU A 12 1.73 -7.64 -18.24
C LEU A 12 0.79 -8.65 -17.59
N SER A 13 1.36 -9.65 -16.91
CA SER A 13 0.57 -10.61 -16.13
C SER A 13 0.23 -10.04 -14.76
N PRO A 14 -1.04 -10.07 -14.30
CA PRO A 14 -1.43 -9.58 -12.99
C PRO A 14 -0.89 -10.44 -11.83
N VAL A 15 -0.38 -11.64 -12.11
CA VAL A 15 0.12 -12.58 -11.10
C VAL A 15 1.57 -12.28 -10.68
N GLY A 16 2.31 -11.54 -11.51
CA GLY A 16 3.72 -11.25 -11.28
C GLY A 16 3.92 -10.01 -10.42
N PHE A 17 3.84 -10.13 -9.10
CA PHE A 17 4.19 -9.04 -8.20
C PHE A 17 4.82 -9.57 -6.90
N LYS A 18 5.55 -8.70 -6.19
CA LYS A 18 6.03 -8.94 -4.84
C LYS A 18 5.88 -7.67 -4.03
N PHE A 19 5.15 -7.77 -2.92
CA PHE A 19 5.05 -6.69 -1.95
C PHE A 19 6.12 -6.86 -0.88
N ILE A 20 6.70 -5.78 -0.40
CA ILE A 20 7.74 -5.77 0.64
C ILE A 20 7.50 -4.59 1.56
N MET A 21 7.38 -4.85 2.85
CA MET A 21 7.25 -3.84 3.89
C MET A 21 8.06 -4.25 5.11
N SER A 22 9.02 -3.44 5.51
CA SER A 22 9.97 -3.80 6.56
C SER A 22 9.34 -3.95 7.95
N ARG A 23 8.15 -3.36 8.17
CA ARG A 23 7.47 -3.38 9.46
C ARG A 23 6.64 -4.64 9.70
N THR A 24 6.12 -5.27 8.65
CA THR A 24 5.20 -6.41 8.72
C THR A 24 5.61 -7.53 7.76
N PRO A 25 6.73 -8.21 8.04
CA PRO A 25 7.28 -9.23 7.14
C PRO A 25 6.37 -10.46 6.97
N ASN A 26 5.55 -10.80 7.97
CA ASN A 26 4.61 -11.91 7.86
C ASN A 26 3.44 -11.59 6.91
N VAL A 27 3.02 -10.33 6.83
CA VAL A 27 2.01 -9.87 5.85
C VAL A 27 2.56 -9.95 4.43
N ASP A 28 3.82 -9.55 4.24
CA ASP A 28 4.50 -9.59 2.94
C ASP A 28 4.53 -11.01 2.36
N TYR A 29 4.85 -11.99 3.20
CA TYR A 29 4.96 -13.39 2.77
C TYR A 29 3.64 -13.98 2.30
N PHE A 30 2.53 -13.63 2.98
CA PHE A 30 1.19 -14.15 2.68
C PHE A 30 0.36 -13.23 1.79
N CYS A 31 0.95 -12.19 1.18
CA CYS A 31 0.27 -11.25 0.31
C CYS A 31 -0.26 -11.95 -0.95
N GLN A 32 -1.57 -11.86 -1.16
CA GLN A 32 -2.25 -12.42 -2.33
C GLN A 32 -2.56 -11.38 -3.39
N SER A 33 -2.86 -10.15 -2.98
CA SER A 33 -3.27 -9.08 -3.89
C SER A 33 -2.79 -7.74 -3.36
N ALA A 34 -2.26 -6.93 -4.25
CA ALA A 34 -1.91 -5.54 -4.00
C ALA A 34 -2.35 -4.70 -5.19
N SER A 35 -2.84 -3.50 -4.95
CA SER A 35 -3.24 -2.57 -6.01
C SER A 35 -2.22 -1.45 -6.13
N ILE A 36 -2.00 -0.96 -7.35
CA ILE A 36 -1.37 0.35 -7.54
C ILE A 36 -2.49 1.38 -7.42
N PRO A 37 -2.43 2.31 -6.45
CA PRO A 37 -3.50 3.27 -6.24
C PRO A 37 -3.69 4.20 -7.42
N GLU A 38 -4.94 4.67 -7.59
CA GLU A 38 -5.23 5.67 -8.62
C GLU A 38 -4.57 7.01 -8.30
N VAL A 39 -4.32 7.77 -9.36
CA VAL A 39 -3.84 9.14 -9.29
C VAL A 39 -4.84 10.03 -10.00
N SER A 40 -5.27 11.09 -9.36
CA SER A 40 -6.19 12.07 -9.96
C SER A 40 -5.67 13.49 -9.75
N ILE A 41 -6.00 14.36 -10.70
CA ILE A 41 -5.70 15.80 -10.64
C ILE A 41 -7.01 16.51 -10.55
N GLY A 42 -7.10 17.48 -9.66
CA GLY A 42 -8.25 18.39 -9.59
C GLY A 42 -8.44 19.14 -10.91
N VAL A 43 -9.67 19.48 -11.20
CA VAL A 43 -10.04 20.25 -12.40
C VAL A 43 -10.66 21.57 -11.96
N ARG A 44 -10.28 22.66 -12.61
CA ARG A 44 -10.89 23.98 -12.43
C ARG A 44 -11.64 24.36 -13.69
N GLU A 45 -12.87 24.78 -13.53
CA GLU A 45 -13.68 25.35 -14.59
C GLU A 45 -13.55 26.88 -14.60
N ILE A 46 -13.27 27.44 -15.76
CA ILE A 46 -13.26 28.87 -16.01
C ILE A 46 -14.47 29.16 -16.89
N SER A 47 -15.48 29.84 -16.31
CA SER A 47 -16.67 30.21 -17.03
C SER A 47 -16.45 31.46 -17.88
N THR A 48 -16.85 31.38 -19.16
CA THR A 48 -16.84 32.50 -20.06
C THR A 48 -18.24 32.64 -20.71
N PRO A 49 -18.62 33.82 -21.24
CA PRO A 49 -19.94 34.02 -21.79
C PRO A 49 -20.31 33.12 -22.98
N VAL A 50 -19.32 32.46 -23.60
CA VAL A 50 -19.54 31.64 -24.81
C VAL A 50 -19.39 30.16 -24.51
N LYS A 51 -18.44 29.77 -23.63
CA LYS A 51 -18.15 28.38 -23.29
C LYS A 51 -17.32 28.30 -22.02
N ASP A 52 -17.58 27.29 -21.18
CA ASP A 52 -16.74 26.98 -20.03
C ASP A 52 -15.48 26.23 -20.49
N TYR A 53 -14.33 26.65 -19.97
CA TYR A 53 -13.03 26.00 -20.20
C TYR A 53 -12.57 25.27 -18.97
N THR A 54 -12.18 24.02 -19.16
CA THR A 54 -11.62 23.18 -18.13
C THR A 54 -10.12 23.26 -18.16
N VAL A 55 -9.49 23.60 -17.04
CA VAL A 55 -8.04 23.64 -16.88
C VAL A 55 -7.61 22.67 -15.77
N PRO A 56 -6.42 22.05 -15.88
CA PRO A 56 -5.91 21.20 -14.83
C PRO A 56 -5.67 22.01 -13.55
N GLY A 57 -5.98 21.42 -12.41
CA GLY A 57 -5.64 21.97 -11.09
C GLY A 57 -4.21 21.65 -10.67
N ASP A 58 -3.77 22.29 -9.59
CA ASP A 58 -2.38 22.21 -9.11
C ASP A 58 -2.14 21.06 -8.11
N LYS A 59 -3.20 20.36 -7.69
CA LYS A 59 -3.10 19.31 -6.66
C LYS A 59 -3.34 17.94 -7.25
N MET A 60 -2.40 17.05 -6.98
CA MET A 60 -2.52 15.63 -7.24
C MET A 60 -3.05 14.92 -5.98
N THR A 61 -4.03 14.04 -6.15
CA THR A 61 -4.60 13.21 -5.09
C THR A 61 -4.35 11.74 -5.39
N PHE A 62 -4.04 11.00 -4.35
CA PHE A 62 -3.74 9.57 -4.42
C PHE A 62 -4.84 8.78 -3.73
N GLY A 63 -5.24 7.66 -4.33
CA GLY A 63 -6.13 6.69 -3.73
C GLY A 63 -5.46 5.89 -2.61
N ASP A 64 -6.21 4.99 -1.97
CA ASP A 64 -5.72 4.13 -0.91
C ASP A 64 -5.02 2.90 -1.50
N LEU A 65 -3.98 2.43 -0.82
CA LEU A 65 -3.36 1.15 -1.14
C LEU A 65 -4.13 0.04 -0.44
N ASN A 66 -4.75 -0.83 -1.24
CA ASN A 66 -5.45 -2.02 -0.75
C ASN A 66 -4.54 -3.23 -0.86
N LEU A 67 -4.38 -3.94 0.23
CA LEU A 67 -3.62 -5.17 0.32
C LEU A 67 -4.49 -6.29 0.87
N ARG A 68 -4.48 -7.46 0.22
CA ARG A 68 -5.14 -8.67 0.70
C ARG A 68 -4.10 -9.76 0.94
N PHE A 69 -4.20 -10.42 2.08
CA PHE A 69 -3.30 -11.48 2.50
C PHE A 69 -4.04 -12.65 3.13
N LEU A 70 -3.45 -13.84 3.04
CA LEU A 70 -3.90 -15.01 3.79
C LEU A 70 -3.54 -14.87 5.26
N VAL A 71 -4.48 -15.19 6.12
CA VAL A 71 -4.24 -15.22 7.57
C VAL A 71 -3.61 -16.56 7.94
N ASN A 72 -2.49 -16.51 8.65
CA ASN A 72 -1.83 -17.73 9.13
C ASN A 72 -2.56 -18.34 10.33
N GLU A 73 -2.30 -19.61 10.63
CA GLU A 73 -2.97 -20.38 11.69
C GLU A 73 -2.79 -19.75 13.08
N ASP A 74 -1.64 -19.12 13.33
CA ASP A 74 -1.31 -18.46 14.60
C ASP A 74 -1.83 -17.01 14.67
N LEU A 75 -2.47 -16.49 13.61
CA LEU A 75 -2.95 -15.10 13.48
C LEU A 75 -1.85 -14.03 13.60
N ASP A 76 -0.57 -14.39 13.51
CA ASP A 76 0.54 -13.48 13.74
C ASP A 76 0.52 -12.29 12.78
N ASN A 77 0.29 -12.55 11.49
CA ASN A 77 0.24 -11.49 10.47
C ASN A 77 -0.95 -10.54 10.68
N TYR A 78 -2.10 -11.05 11.13
CA TYR A 78 -3.25 -10.23 11.50
C TYR A 78 -2.95 -9.38 12.75
N PHE A 79 -2.31 -9.99 13.76
CA PHE A 79 -1.92 -9.27 14.99
C PHE A 79 -0.83 -8.23 14.74
N GLU A 80 0.07 -8.40 13.77
CA GLU A 80 1.04 -7.36 13.40
C GLU A 80 0.33 -6.07 12.97
N ILE A 81 -0.65 -6.18 12.07
CA ILE A 81 -1.43 -5.01 11.60
C ILE A 81 -2.29 -4.45 12.74
N TYR A 82 -2.95 -5.31 13.52
CA TYR A 82 -3.77 -4.87 14.65
C TYR A 82 -2.95 -4.11 15.70
N LYS A 83 -1.78 -4.63 16.06
CA LYS A 83 -0.86 -3.94 17.00
C LYS A 83 -0.40 -2.61 16.45
N TRP A 84 -0.14 -2.53 15.15
CA TRP A 84 0.22 -1.27 14.50
C TRP A 84 -0.92 -0.26 14.55
N LEU A 85 -2.15 -0.64 14.17
CA LEU A 85 -3.34 0.21 14.29
C LEU A 85 -3.57 0.68 15.72
N LYS A 86 -3.45 -0.22 16.70
CA LYS A 86 -3.58 0.12 18.13
C LYS A 86 -2.48 1.09 18.58
N GLY A 87 -1.26 0.91 18.09
CA GLY A 87 -0.12 1.79 18.40
C GLY A 87 -0.25 3.20 17.82
N LEU A 88 -0.98 3.36 16.70
CA LEU A 88 -1.26 4.67 16.12
C LEU A 88 -2.35 5.46 16.88
N THR A 89 -3.12 4.80 17.73
CA THR A 89 -4.27 5.39 18.41
C THR A 89 -4.15 5.28 19.94
N ASN A 90 -4.51 6.34 20.66
CA ASN A 90 -4.57 6.37 22.13
C ASN A 90 -5.87 5.73 22.64
N THR A 91 -6.09 4.44 22.36
CA THR A 91 -7.40 3.81 22.62
C THR A 91 -7.68 3.50 24.09
N MET A 92 -6.65 3.28 24.93
CA MET A 92 -6.86 2.86 26.34
C MET A 92 -5.98 3.59 27.36
N ASN A 93 -4.75 3.96 27.02
CA ASN A 93 -3.82 4.60 27.95
C ASN A 93 -2.77 5.39 27.21
N THR A 94 -2.52 6.64 27.65
CA THR A 94 -1.42 7.47 27.10
C THR A 94 -0.06 6.78 27.25
N GLY A 95 0.11 5.91 28.26
CA GLY A 95 1.32 5.14 28.47
C GLY A 95 1.59 4.02 27.45
N ASP A 96 0.58 3.49 26.79
CA ASP A 96 0.77 2.44 25.77
C ASP A 96 1.28 3.05 24.46
N PHE A 97 0.85 4.25 24.12
CA PHE A 97 1.38 5.00 22.98
C PHE A 97 2.86 5.36 23.21
N GLN A 98 3.22 5.83 24.41
CA GLN A 98 4.60 6.11 24.75
C GLN A 98 5.49 4.86 24.68
N LYS A 99 5.05 3.73 25.23
CA LYS A 99 5.77 2.45 25.13
C LYS A 99 5.96 1.98 23.68
N TYR A 100 4.98 2.26 22.82
CA TYR A 100 5.06 1.91 21.40
C TYR A 100 6.10 2.78 20.69
N ILE A 101 6.15 4.07 20.99
CA ILE A 101 7.19 4.98 20.49
C ILE A 101 8.55 4.57 21.03
N ASP A 102 8.67 4.31 22.35
CA ASP A 102 9.93 3.93 23.00
C ASP A 102 10.49 2.61 22.44
N ALA A 103 9.64 1.63 22.16
CA ALA A 103 10.04 0.37 21.52
C ALA A 103 10.56 0.56 20.09
N VAL A 104 10.12 1.62 19.41
CA VAL A 104 10.65 2.02 18.10
C VAL A 104 11.95 2.80 18.24
N ASP A 105 12.17 3.48 19.40
CA ASP A 105 13.34 4.30 19.69
C ASP A 105 14.62 3.50 19.99
N GLU A 106 14.54 2.25 20.44
CA GLU A 106 15.73 1.39 20.63
C GLU A 106 16.58 1.24 19.36
N LYS A 107 16.08 1.67 18.19
CA LYS A 107 16.80 1.72 16.91
C LYS A 107 17.34 3.11 16.54
N GLY A 108 17.33 4.08 17.46
CA GLY A 108 18.11 5.33 17.34
C GLY A 108 17.60 6.34 16.30
N ARG A 109 16.30 6.52 16.14
CA ARG A 109 15.70 7.56 15.29
C ARG A 109 14.99 8.63 16.12
N ASP A 110 15.13 9.89 15.69
CA ASP A 110 14.57 11.09 16.32
C ASP A 110 13.04 11.07 16.54
N THR A 111 12.58 11.87 17.51
CA THR A 111 11.20 12.03 18.03
C THR A 111 10.15 12.52 17.02
N ASP A 112 10.18 12.11 15.77
CA ASP A 112 9.28 12.56 14.73
C ASP A 112 8.10 11.57 14.49
N PHE A 113 6.93 12.08 14.11
CA PHE A 113 5.74 11.31 13.70
C PHE A 113 6.04 10.24 12.65
N THR A 114 7.11 10.38 11.89
CA THR A 114 7.58 9.41 10.90
C THR A 114 7.94 8.05 11.49
N LYS A 115 8.20 7.95 12.80
CA LYS A 115 8.52 6.69 13.50
C LYS A 115 7.35 5.72 13.57
N THR A 116 6.14 6.23 13.54
CA THR A 116 4.91 5.42 13.56
C THR A 116 4.55 4.91 12.17
N MET A 117 5.17 5.45 11.14
CA MET A 117 4.97 5.10 9.73
C MET A 117 6.07 4.13 9.25
N SER A 118 5.90 3.58 8.08
CA SER A 118 6.88 2.69 7.43
C SER A 118 6.99 3.05 5.96
N ASP A 119 7.94 2.42 5.27
CA ASP A 119 8.02 2.44 3.82
C ASP A 119 7.69 1.06 3.26
N ALA A 120 7.07 1.04 2.10
CA ALA A 120 6.74 -0.19 1.39
C ALA A 120 7.15 -0.12 -0.07
N ARG A 121 7.35 -1.28 -0.68
CA ARG A 121 7.69 -1.42 -2.09
C ARG A 121 6.82 -2.51 -2.72
N LEU A 122 6.25 -2.17 -3.88
CA LEU A 122 5.57 -3.13 -4.73
C LEU A 122 6.42 -3.33 -6.00
N LEU A 123 7.02 -4.50 -6.12
CA LEU A 123 7.76 -4.89 -7.31
C LEU A 123 6.79 -5.51 -8.31
N VAL A 124 6.77 -4.98 -9.51
CA VAL A 124 6.03 -5.53 -10.65
C VAL A 124 6.98 -6.41 -11.44
N LEU A 125 6.58 -7.66 -11.65
CA LEU A 125 7.40 -8.68 -12.30
C LEU A 125 6.85 -9.01 -13.70
N ASN A 126 7.74 -9.33 -14.62
CA ASN A 126 7.36 -9.86 -15.92
C ASN A 126 7.09 -11.38 -15.85
N SER A 127 6.73 -11.99 -16.98
CA SER A 127 6.49 -13.44 -17.10
C SER A 127 7.69 -14.32 -16.75
N ASN A 128 8.90 -13.75 -16.71
CA ASN A 128 10.13 -14.43 -16.33
C ASN A 128 10.52 -14.13 -14.86
N TYR A 129 9.60 -13.54 -14.06
CA TYR A 129 9.83 -13.12 -12.68
C TYR A 129 10.96 -12.10 -12.47
N ASN A 130 11.34 -11.36 -13.51
CA ASN A 130 12.26 -10.24 -13.38
C ASN A 130 11.49 -8.95 -13.09
N SER A 131 12.00 -8.13 -12.18
CA SER A 131 11.41 -6.83 -11.87
C SER A 131 11.52 -5.90 -13.08
N ILE A 132 10.40 -5.32 -13.47
CA ILE A 132 10.30 -4.33 -14.57
C ILE A 132 10.01 -2.92 -14.05
N ALA A 133 9.35 -2.83 -12.91
CA ALA A 133 9.06 -1.57 -12.24
C ALA A 133 8.96 -1.80 -10.74
N THR A 134 9.27 -0.77 -9.97
CA THR A 134 9.11 -0.74 -8.53
C THR A 134 8.31 0.48 -8.15
N VAL A 135 7.23 0.27 -7.40
CA VAL A 135 6.44 1.34 -6.79
C VAL A 135 6.86 1.48 -5.34
N ASN A 136 7.47 2.61 -4.99
CA ASN A 136 7.93 2.91 -3.64
C ASN A 136 6.89 3.80 -2.96
N PHE A 137 6.37 3.35 -1.82
CA PHE A 137 5.43 4.09 -0.98
C PHE A 137 6.17 4.66 0.22
N PHE A 138 5.97 5.96 0.49
CA PHE A 138 6.63 6.66 1.60
C PHE A 138 5.64 6.99 2.69
N ASN A 139 6.07 6.80 3.94
CA ASN A 139 5.28 7.08 5.14
C ASN A 139 3.92 6.38 5.13
N ILE A 140 3.92 5.09 4.86
CA ILE A 140 2.72 4.26 4.84
C ILE A 140 2.26 3.92 6.25
N PHE A 141 0.96 3.93 6.49
CA PHE A 141 0.33 3.47 7.73
C PHE A 141 -1.05 2.87 7.46
N PRO A 142 -1.47 1.87 8.24
CA PRO A 142 -2.77 1.24 8.08
C PRO A 142 -3.88 2.15 8.59
N THR A 143 -5.04 2.10 7.92
CA THR A 143 -6.25 2.85 8.30
C THR A 143 -7.41 1.95 8.67
N SER A 144 -7.48 0.77 8.06
CA SER A 144 -8.53 -0.21 8.35
C SER A 144 -8.02 -1.62 8.17
N LEU A 145 -8.62 -2.55 8.90
CA LEU A 145 -8.38 -3.98 8.82
C LEU A 145 -9.74 -4.67 8.80
N THR A 146 -9.95 -5.62 7.90
CA THR A 146 -11.23 -6.32 7.77
C THR A 146 -11.50 -7.26 8.93
N THR A 147 -12.79 -7.53 9.15
CA THR A 147 -13.28 -8.51 10.12
C THR A 147 -12.94 -9.94 9.67
N LEU A 148 -12.65 -10.81 10.62
CA LEU A 148 -12.59 -12.26 10.42
C LEU A 148 -13.87 -12.87 10.94
N GLU A 149 -14.65 -13.53 10.07
CA GLU A 149 -15.91 -14.17 10.45
C GLU A 149 -15.68 -15.66 10.67
N PHE A 150 -15.95 -16.15 11.87
CA PHE A 150 -15.86 -17.56 12.22
C PHE A 150 -17.24 -18.20 12.18
N ASP A 151 -17.41 -19.21 11.34
CA ASP A 151 -18.64 -19.98 11.21
C ASP A 151 -18.34 -21.48 11.39
N ALA A 152 -18.77 -22.02 12.54
CA ALA A 152 -18.59 -23.44 12.86
C ALA A 152 -19.54 -24.38 12.07
N SER A 153 -20.53 -23.81 11.37
CA SER A 153 -21.48 -24.58 10.56
C SER A 153 -21.04 -24.75 9.10
N ALA A 154 -19.97 -24.05 8.69
CA ALA A 154 -19.44 -24.15 7.35
C ALA A 154 -18.92 -25.56 7.04
N THR A 155 -19.35 -26.14 5.92
CA THR A 155 -18.95 -27.49 5.46
C THR A 155 -17.69 -27.47 4.62
N ASP A 156 -17.38 -26.32 4.03
CA ASP A 156 -16.21 -26.14 3.15
C ASP A 156 -15.05 -25.50 3.92
N ILE A 157 -13.85 -26.04 3.72
CA ILE A 157 -12.62 -25.51 4.31
C ILE A 157 -12.13 -24.37 3.42
N ASN A 158 -12.45 -23.14 3.83
CA ASN A 158 -11.90 -21.93 3.22
C ASN A 158 -10.86 -21.29 4.15
N TYR A 159 -9.72 -20.88 3.58
CA TYR A 159 -8.72 -20.15 4.34
C TYR A 159 -9.15 -18.68 4.54
N PHE A 160 -8.88 -18.15 5.72
CA PHE A 160 -9.16 -16.74 6.00
C PHE A 160 -8.27 -15.82 5.18
N THR A 161 -8.91 -14.86 4.55
CA THR A 161 -8.24 -13.71 3.93
C THR A 161 -8.60 -12.44 4.69
N ALA A 162 -7.62 -11.59 4.93
CA ALA A 162 -7.83 -10.27 5.50
C ALA A 162 -7.42 -9.20 4.47
N GLU A 163 -8.12 -8.08 4.51
CA GLU A 163 -7.79 -6.91 3.71
C GLU A 163 -7.42 -5.76 4.64
N VAL A 164 -6.40 -5.03 4.24
CA VAL A 164 -5.93 -3.84 4.94
C VAL A 164 -5.83 -2.69 3.96
N ASN A 165 -6.34 -1.53 4.36
CA ASN A 165 -6.20 -0.30 3.62
C ASN A 165 -5.10 0.54 4.27
N PHE A 166 -4.21 1.04 3.43
CA PHE A 166 -3.12 1.90 3.83
C PHE A 166 -3.28 3.29 3.21
N LYS A 167 -2.94 4.30 4.00
CA LYS A 167 -2.65 5.66 3.53
C LYS A 167 -1.13 5.85 3.50
N TYR A 168 -0.68 6.76 2.67
CA TYR A 168 0.74 7.10 2.51
C TYR A 168 0.85 8.56 2.06
N THR A 169 2.04 9.14 2.17
CA THR A 169 2.25 10.54 1.78
C THR A 169 2.33 10.69 0.27
N ILE A 170 3.14 9.86 -0.37
CA ILE A 170 3.36 9.86 -1.83
C ILE A 170 3.88 8.49 -2.26
N TYR A 171 3.66 8.13 -3.51
CA TYR A 171 4.40 7.02 -4.10
C TYR A 171 5.16 7.47 -5.35
N GLU A 172 6.25 6.78 -5.65
CA GLU A 172 7.06 6.98 -6.82
C GLU A 172 7.21 5.67 -7.58
N ILE A 173 7.12 5.74 -8.90
CA ILE A 173 7.38 4.60 -9.77
C ILE A 173 8.80 4.73 -10.31
N THR A 174 9.59 3.69 -10.14
CA THR A 174 10.93 3.57 -10.70
C THR A 174 10.96 2.41 -11.70
N ASP A 175 11.60 2.65 -12.85
CA ASP A 175 11.86 1.61 -13.86
C ASP A 175 12.96 0.64 -13.35
N LYS A 176 13.16 -0.48 -14.08
CA LYS A 176 14.20 -1.49 -13.81
C LYS A 176 15.60 -0.90 -13.61
N ASP A 177 15.91 0.23 -14.26
CA ASP A 177 17.18 0.95 -14.17
C ASP A 177 17.22 1.95 -12.99
N GLN A 178 16.25 1.90 -12.06
CA GLN A 178 16.07 2.80 -10.92
C GLN A 178 15.93 4.29 -11.30
N ILE A 179 15.54 4.57 -12.53
CA ILE A 179 15.23 5.91 -13.01
C ILE A 179 13.78 6.21 -12.59
N LYS A 180 13.56 7.34 -11.90
CA LYS A 180 12.21 7.83 -11.58
C LYS A 180 11.49 8.17 -12.88
N VAL A 181 10.28 7.71 -13.01
CA VAL A 181 9.40 7.97 -14.17
C VAL A 181 8.55 9.20 -13.91
#